data_47b76c3bcd44259dda4d3940c5901aaa
#
_entry.id   47b76c3bcd44259dda4d3940c5901aaa
#
_cell.length_a   1.000
_cell.length_b   1.000
_cell.length_c   1.000
_cell.angle_alpha   90.00
_cell.angle_beta   90.00
_cell.angle_gamma   90.00
#
_symmetry.space_group_name_H-M   'P 1'
#
loop_
_entity.id
_entity.type
_entity.pdbx_description
1 polymer ?
#
loop_
_entity_poly.entity_id
_entity_poly.type
_entity_poly.pdbx_seq_one_letter_code
_entity_poly.pdbx_strand_id
1 'polypeptide(L)'
;MVRLLDVLAARVLPIGAFLYVIFLSVWDVYFHAPFGDSAMRAVVLQTVGLFLVGFACLGPGWMWVTRFYPRYVDLRGWMYRASQLGGFVALVLLFVGVWALAVGIQSSVNIVGDLRSELERRDGVVCTHFNPEIRARGKGGHSIGAFMDVRYADGVRDRIQFYPAPRGAWGTGKGAEAERLCWSGAPFTLWRWPRTGVVADIASSGEE
;
A
#
# COMPACT_ATOMS: atom_id res chain seq x y z
N MET A 1 12.00 -11.07 -31.50
CA MET A 1 12.06 -10.94 -30.04
C MET A 1 12.11 -9.48 -29.58
N VAL A 2 13.03 -8.64 -30.07
CA VAL A 2 13.18 -7.21 -29.67
C VAL A 2 11.89 -6.40 -29.87
N ARG A 3 11.19 -6.51 -31.01
CA ARG A 3 9.95 -5.77 -31.29
C ARG A 3 8.79 -6.14 -30.32
N LEU A 4 8.72 -7.40 -29.87
CA LEU A 4 7.69 -7.85 -28.92
C LEU A 4 7.92 -7.23 -27.53
N LEU A 5 9.17 -7.21 -27.07
CA LEU A 5 9.55 -6.56 -25.81
C LEU A 5 9.25 -5.06 -25.82
N ASP A 6 9.45 -4.40 -26.97
CA ASP A 6 9.13 -2.98 -27.14
C ASP A 6 7.63 -2.69 -27.03
N VAL A 7 6.79 -3.53 -27.64
CA VAL A 7 5.33 -3.39 -27.56
C VAL A 7 4.86 -3.66 -26.13
N LEU A 8 5.39 -4.68 -25.47
CA LEU A 8 5.10 -4.98 -24.07
C LEU A 8 5.46 -3.81 -23.18
N ALA A 9 6.68 -3.31 -23.26
CA ALA A 9 7.17 -2.24 -22.40
C ALA A 9 6.48 -0.89 -22.66
N ALA A 10 6.17 -0.57 -23.94
CA ALA A 10 5.65 0.74 -24.31
C ALA A 10 4.12 0.87 -24.23
N ARG A 11 3.38 -0.23 -24.36
CA ARG A 11 1.93 -0.20 -24.47
C ARG A 11 1.23 -1.09 -23.44
N VAL A 12 1.65 -2.35 -23.35
CA VAL A 12 0.92 -3.34 -22.51
C VAL A 12 1.12 -3.06 -21.03
N LEU A 13 2.35 -2.83 -20.58
CA LEU A 13 2.64 -2.58 -19.18
C LEU A 13 1.98 -1.30 -18.63
N PRO A 14 2.05 -0.12 -19.30
CA PRO A 14 1.37 1.08 -18.81
C PRO A 14 -0.16 0.93 -18.76
N ILE A 15 -0.76 0.30 -19.78
CA ILE A 15 -2.20 0.04 -19.79
C ILE A 15 -2.58 -0.93 -18.66
N GLY A 16 -1.83 -2.02 -18.50
CA GLY A 16 -2.04 -2.98 -17.43
C GLY A 16 -1.91 -2.37 -16.04
N ALA A 17 -0.89 -1.54 -15.82
CA ALA A 17 -0.71 -0.81 -14.56
C ALA A 17 -1.88 0.16 -14.30
N PHE A 18 -2.35 0.88 -15.31
CA PHE A 18 -3.49 1.79 -15.19
C PHE A 18 -4.78 1.04 -14.83
N LEU A 19 -5.08 -0.05 -15.53
CA LEU A 19 -6.25 -0.90 -15.24
C LEU A 19 -6.17 -1.50 -13.84
N TYR A 20 -4.96 -1.89 -13.41
CA TYR A 20 -4.75 -2.42 -12.07
C TYR A 20 -4.96 -1.37 -10.98
N VAL A 21 -4.54 -0.12 -11.18
CA VAL A 21 -4.81 0.98 -10.25
C VAL A 21 -6.31 1.24 -10.13
N ILE A 22 -7.06 1.18 -11.25
CA ILE A 22 -8.52 1.26 -11.22
C ILE A 22 -9.11 0.09 -10.41
N PHE A 23 -8.67 -1.13 -10.68
CA PHE A 23 -9.10 -2.32 -9.95
C PHE A 23 -8.85 -2.18 -8.45
N LEU A 24 -7.64 -1.78 -8.03
CA LEU A 24 -7.33 -1.56 -6.63
C LEU A 24 -8.22 -0.49 -6.01
N SER A 25 -8.51 0.59 -6.73
CA SER A 25 -9.38 1.65 -6.24
C SER A 25 -10.81 1.16 -5.99
N VAL A 26 -11.32 0.30 -6.87
CA VAL A 26 -12.65 -0.33 -6.70
C VAL A 26 -12.62 -1.33 -5.55
N TRP A 27 -11.60 -2.19 -5.49
CA TRP A 27 -11.44 -3.18 -4.43
C TRP A 27 -11.40 -2.54 -3.05
N ASP A 28 -10.58 -1.49 -2.90
CA ASP A 28 -10.44 -0.75 -1.66
C ASP A 28 -11.76 -0.13 -1.16
N VAL A 29 -12.65 0.26 -2.10
CA VAL A 29 -13.93 0.89 -1.74
C VAL A 29 -14.98 -0.12 -1.31
N TYR A 30 -14.98 -1.33 -1.88
CA TYR A 30 -16.11 -2.24 -1.75
C TYR A 30 -15.82 -3.54 -1.01
N PHE A 31 -14.58 -4.00 -0.98
CA PHE A 31 -14.32 -5.41 -0.69
C PHE A 31 -13.36 -5.68 0.46
N HIS A 32 -12.76 -4.68 1.11
CA HIS A 32 -11.81 -5.02 2.14
C HIS A 32 -12.19 -4.53 3.53
N ALA A 33 -11.82 -5.31 4.54
CA ALA A 33 -11.94 -4.97 5.95
C ALA A 33 -10.58 -4.50 6.50
N PRO A 34 -10.57 -3.69 7.60
CA PRO A 34 -9.33 -3.17 8.18
C PRO A 34 -8.52 -4.21 8.97
N PHE A 35 -9.00 -5.45 9.07
CA PHE A 35 -8.46 -6.52 9.91
C PHE A 35 -8.31 -7.83 9.15
N GLY A 36 -7.50 -8.71 9.72
CA GLY A 36 -7.40 -10.10 9.35
C GLY A 36 -6.87 -10.32 7.94
N ASP A 37 -7.23 -11.45 7.37
CA ASP A 37 -6.82 -11.87 6.03
C ASP A 37 -7.20 -10.86 4.94
N SER A 38 -8.29 -10.15 5.11
CA SER A 38 -8.71 -9.12 4.16
C SER A 38 -7.72 -7.96 4.09
N ALA A 39 -7.25 -7.48 5.25
CA ALA A 39 -6.22 -6.45 5.32
C ALA A 39 -4.88 -6.95 4.76
N MET A 40 -4.49 -8.19 5.08
CA MET A 40 -3.28 -8.79 4.52
C MET A 40 -3.37 -8.94 3.00
N ARG A 41 -4.51 -9.39 2.45
CA ARG A 41 -4.73 -9.45 0.99
C ARG A 41 -4.60 -8.08 0.33
N ALA A 42 -5.10 -7.01 0.97
CA ALA A 42 -4.95 -5.66 0.46
C ALA A 42 -3.48 -5.22 0.39
N VAL A 43 -2.66 -5.56 1.41
CA VAL A 43 -1.20 -5.31 1.40
C VAL A 43 -0.53 -6.08 0.26
N VAL A 44 -0.89 -7.35 0.03
CA VAL A 44 -0.38 -8.15 -1.09
C VAL A 44 -0.73 -7.50 -2.43
N LEU A 45 -2.00 -7.13 -2.63
CA LEU A 45 -2.46 -6.50 -3.87
C LEU A 45 -1.74 -5.17 -4.12
N GLN A 46 -1.55 -4.34 -3.09
CA GLN A 46 -0.79 -3.09 -3.23
C GLN A 46 0.67 -3.35 -3.59
N THR A 47 1.28 -4.39 -3.02
CA THR A 47 2.65 -4.79 -3.37
C THR A 47 2.77 -5.20 -4.83
N VAL A 48 1.82 -5.98 -5.35
CA VAL A 48 1.73 -6.31 -6.79
C VAL A 48 1.59 -5.03 -7.64
N GLY A 49 0.77 -4.08 -7.18
CA GLY A 49 0.63 -2.76 -7.82
C GLY A 49 1.94 -1.99 -7.92
N LEU A 50 2.76 -2.00 -6.86
CA LEU A 50 4.08 -1.36 -6.87
C LEU A 50 4.99 -1.97 -7.95
N PHE A 51 5.01 -3.29 -8.11
CA PHE A 51 5.78 -3.93 -9.19
C PHE A 51 5.27 -3.54 -10.57
N LEU A 52 3.95 -3.54 -10.79
CA LEU A 52 3.37 -3.14 -12.08
C LEU A 52 3.70 -1.69 -12.42
N VAL A 53 3.55 -0.77 -11.46
CA VAL A 53 3.93 0.64 -11.63
C VAL A 53 5.43 0.77 -11.88
N GLY A 54 6.25 0.06 -11.10
CA GLY A 54 7.70 0.05 -11.27
C GLY A 54 8.11 -0.32 -12.70
N PHE A 55 7.64 -1.43 -13.21
CA PHE A 55 7.95 -1.87 -14.59
C PHE A 55 7.33 -0.96 -15.64
N ALA A 56 6.11 -0.44 -15.42
CA ALA A 56 5.46 0.49 -16.33
C ALA A 56 6.21 1.82 -16.45
N CYS A 57 6.88 2.26 -15.40
CA CYS A 57 7.71 3.47 -15.42
C CYS A 57 9.11 3.21 -16.01
N LEU A 58 9.75 2.09 -15.64
CA LEU A 58 11.10 1.77 -16.14
C LEU A 58 11.14 1.52 -17.63
N GLY A 59 10.15 0.85 -18.21
CA GLY A 59 10.12 0.52 -19.64
C GLY A 59 10.22 1.76 -20.54
N PRO A 60 9.28 2.70 -20.48
CA PRO A 60 9.32 3.94 -21.28
C PRO A 60 10.53 4.81 -20.96
N GLY A 61 10.91 4.94 -19.68
CA GLY A 61 12.09 5.72 -19.28
C GLY A 61 13.37 5.18 -19.89
N TRP A 62 13.59 3.86 -19.83
CA TRP A 62 14.73 3.20 -20.44
C TRP A 62 14.75 3.33 -21.97
N MET A 63 13.60 3.12 -22.63
CA MET A 63 13.51 3.27 -24.09
C MET A 63 13.83 4.69 -24.53
N TRP A 64 13.36 5.69 -23.77
CA TRP A 64 13.67 7.08 -24.09
C TRP A 64 15.18 7.34 -24.02
N VAL A 65 15.85 6.94 -22.94
CA VAL A 65 17.29 7.14 -22.75
C VAL A 65 18.11 6.42 -23.82
N THR A 66 17.77 5.17 -24.17
CA THR A 66 18.62 4.36 -25.05
C THR A 66 18.36 4.57 -26.53
N ARG A 67 17.14 4.93 -26.93
CA ARG A 67 16.75 4.99 -28.35
C ARG A 67 16.46 6.40 -28.86
N PHE A 68 15.85 7.23 -28.03
CA PHE A 68 15.45 8.57 -28.46
C PHE A 68 16.51 9.61 -28.14
N TYR A 69 17.09 9.61 -26.96
CA TYR A 69 18.08 10.60 -26.56
C TYR A 69 19.24 10.74 -27.55
N PRO A 70 19.90 9.67 -28.03
CA PRO A 70 21.01 9.79 -28.99
C PRO A 70 20.62 10.46 -30.32
N ARG A 71 19.36 10.37 -30.73
CA ARG A 71 18.86 10.95 -31.98
C ARG A 71 18.50 12.42 -31.88
N TYR A 72 18.32 12.92 -30.65
CA TYR A 72 17.87 14.31 -30.40
C TYR A 72 19.00 15.26 -30.04
N VAL A 73 20.21 14.77 -29.82
CA VAL A 73 21.37 15.62 -29.47
C VAL A 73 21.70 16.66 -30.54
N ASP A 74 21.41 16.34 -31.81
CA ASP A 74 21.71 17.23 -32.95
C ASP A 74 20.56 18.20 -33.30
N LEU A 75 19.45 18.18 -32.56
CA LEU A 75 18.31 19.04 -32.84
C LEU A 75 18.53 20.47 -32.34
N ARG A 76 18.04 21.45 -33.10
CA ARG A 76 18.07 22.89 -32.74
C ARG A 76 16.67 23.46 -32.52
N GLY A 77 16.60 24.55 -31.74
CA GLY A 77 15.35 25.30 -31.52
C GLY A 77 14.36 24.63 -30.58
N TRP A 78 13.07 24.64 -30.92
CA TRP A 78 12.00 24.11 -30.08
C TRP A 78 12.07 22.61 -29.91
N MET A 79 12.55 21.87 -30.89
CA MET A 79 12.74 20.42 -30.79
C MET A 79 13.79 20.06 -29.76
N TYR A 80 14.85 20.86 -29.61
CA TYR A 80 15.83 20.67 -28.53
C TYR A 80 15.20 20.83 -27.14
N ARG A 81 14.36 21.86 -26.94
CA ARG A 81 13.64 22.07 -25.67
C ARG A 81 12.67 20.94 -25.38
N ALA A 82 11.95 20.44 -26.37
CA ALA A 82 11.06 19.28 -26.24
C ALA A 82 11.82 18.02 -25.86
N SER A 83 13.03 17.80 -26.42
CA SER A 83 13.88 16.66 -26.06
C SER A 83 14.41 16.75 -24.63
N GLN A 84 14.75 17.95 -24.15
CA GLN A 84 15.15 18.15 -22.75
C GLN A 84 14.01 17.83 -21.78
N LEU A 85 12.79 18.29 -22.09
CA LEU A 85 11.60 17.96 -21.28
C LEU A 85 11.35 16.45 -21.27
N GLY A 86 11.45 15.79 -22.44
CA GLY A 86 11.35 14.33 -22.54
C GLY A 86 12.41 13.62 -21.70
N GLY A 87 13.64 14.11 -21.69
CA GLY A 87 14.73 13.61 -20.86
C GLY A 87 14.45 13.73 -19.37
N PHE A 88 13.97 14.88 -18.96
CA PHE A 88 13.56 15.09 -17.57
C PHE A 88 12.43 14.14 -17.15
N VAL A 89 11.40 14.01 -17.98
CA VAL A 89 10.29 13.07 -17.73
C VAL A 89 10.81 11.63 -17.66
N ALA A 90 11.70 11.22 -18.57
CA ALA A 90 12.30 9.88 -18.55
C ALA A 90 13.09 9.61 -17.26
N LEU A 91 13.86 10.58 -16.78
CA LEU A 91 14.59 10.47 -15.51
C LEU A 91 13.65 10.35 -14.32
N VAL A 92 12.58 11.14 -14.29
CA VAL A 92 11.54 11.03 -13.25
C VAL A 92 10.88 9.65 -13.27
N LEU A 93 10.54 9.13 -14.45
CA LEU A 93 9.96 7.79 -14.59
C LEU A 93 10.93 6.71 -14.11
N LEU A 94 12.21 6.80 -14.46
CA LEU A 94 13.23 5.86 -14.00
C LEU A 94 13.35 5.89 -12.47
N PHE A 95 13.41 7.08 -11.87
CA PHE A 95 13.48 7.22 -10.42
C PHE A 95 12.26 6.64 -9.72
N VAL A 96 11.05 6.99 -10.18
CA VAL A 96 9.78 6.46 -9.64
C VAL A 96 9.72 4.94 -9.81
N GLY A 97 10.16 4.42 -10.96
CA GLY A 97 10.18 2.99 -11.23
C GLY A 97 11.11 2.22 -10.29
N VAL A 98 12.34 2.70 -10.11
CA VAL A 98 13.30 2.09 -9.17
C VAL A 98 12.79 2.15 -7.73
N TRP A 99 12.26 3.29 -7.32
CA TRP A 99 11.68 3.47 -5.98
C TRP A 99 10.51 2.52 -5.75
N ALA A 100 9.57 2.42 -6.68
CA ALA A 100 8.41 1.53 -6.57
C ALA A 100 8.85 0.05 -6.48
N LEU A 101 9.85 -0.36 -7.26
CA LEU A 101 10.40 -1.72 -7.16
C LEU A 101 11.08 -1.98 -5.82
N ALA A 102 11.88 -1.04 -5.32
CA ALA A 102 12.55 -1.18 -4.02
C ALA A 102 11.55 -1.34 -2.87
N VAL A 103 10.51 -0.50 -2.84
CA VAL A 103 9.41 -0.61 -1.86
C VAL A 103 8.64 -1.91 -2.04
N GLY A 104 8.36 -2.33 -3.28
CA GLY A 104 7.70 -3.59 -3.58
C GLY A 104 8.49 -4.81 -3.10
N ILE A 105 9.80 -4.83 -3.30
CA ILE A 105 10.70 -5.90 -2.80
C ILE A 105 10.67 -5.93 -1.27
N GLN A 106 10.83 -4.79 -0.61
CA GLN A 106 10.80 -4.71 0.86
C GLN A 106 9.47 -5.22 1.42
N SER A 107 8.34 -4.80 0.82
CA SER A 107 7.00 -5.27 1.21
C SER A 107 6.86 -6.77 1.00
N SER A 108 7.36 -7.31 -0.11
CA SER A 108 7.33 -8.75 -0.38
C SER A 108 8.11 -9.56 0.65
N VAL A 109 9.29 -9.09 1.05
CA VAL A 109 10.10 -9.75 2.09
C VAL A 109 9.35 -9.78 3.42
N ASN A 110 8.69 -8.68 3.79
CA ASN A 110 7.89 -8.61 5.01
C ASN A 110 6.69 -9.56 4.95
N ILE A 111 5.93 -9.56 3.84
CA ILE A 111 4.78 -10.46 3.64
C ILE A 111 5.20 -11.93 3.72
N VAL A 112 6.24 -12.32 2.99
CA VAL A 112 6.73 -13.71 3.00
C VAL A 112 7.24 -14.10 4.39
N GLY A 113 7.87 -13.17 5.10
CA GLY A 113 8.28 -13.38 6.48
C GLY A 113 7.09 -13.61 7.42
N ASP A 114 6.03 -12.82 7.27
CA ASP A 114 4.82 -12.96 8.08
C ASP A 114 4.05 -14.25 7.79
N LEU A 115 3.96 -14.65 6.52
CA LEU A 115 3.32 -15.93 6.14
C LEU A 115 4.03 -17.16 6.68
N ARG A 116 5.29 -17.02 7.10
CA ARG A 116 6.11 -18.11 7.68
C ARG A 116 6.22 -18.02 9.20
N SER A 117 5.82 -16.90 9.81
CA SER A 117 5.87 -16.69 11.25
C SER A 117 4.49 -16.91 11.86
N GLU A 118 4.48 -17.25 13.14
CA GLU A 118 3.26 -17.21 13.93
C GLU A 118 2.83 -15.76 14.18
N LEU A 119 1.52 -15.57 14.38
CA LEU A 119 0.98 -14.28 14.77
C LEU A 119 1.55 -13.88 16.14
N GLU A 120 2.00 -12.65 16.24
CA GLU A 120 2.41 -12.08 17.51
C GLU A 120 1.16 -11.82 18.37
N ARG A 121 1.03 -12.56 19.48
CA ARG A 121 -0.03 -12.35 20.47
C ARG A 121 0.50 -11.42 21.55
N ARG A 122 -0.27 -10.40 21.88
CA ARG A 122 -0.01 -9.48 22.98
C ARG A 122 -1.26 -9.39 23.86
N ASP A 123 -1.11 -9.85 25.11
CA ASP A 123 -2.18 -9.82 26.10
C ASP A 123 -2.07 -8.58 26.99
N GLY A 124 -3.21 -8.18 27.59
CA GLY A 124 -3.25 -7.04 28.51
C GLY A 124 -2.95 -5.70 27.84
N VAL A 125 -3.24 -5.56 26.57
CA VAL A 125 -3.08 -4.30 25.83
C VAL A 125 -4.18 -3.35 26.27
N VAL A 126 -3.82 -2.12 26.61
CA VAL A 126 -4.77 -1.06 26.98
C VAL A 126 -4.69 0.06 25.94
N CYS A 127 -5.83 0.40 25.35
CA CYS A 127 -5.90 1.56 24.47
C CYS A 127 -5.85 2.85 25.30
N THR A 128 -5.00 3.78 24.87
CA THR A 128 -4.89 5.11 25.49
C THR A 128 -5.56 6.19 24.65
N HIS A 129 -5.59 6.01 23.34
CA HIS A 129 -6.22 6.95 22.42
C HIS A 129 -6.59 6.26 21.11
N PHE A 130 -7.79 6.55 20.60
CA PHE A 130 -8.27 6.09 19.31
C PHE A 130 -8.52 7.28 18.40
N ASN A 131 -7.82 7.35 17.29
CA ASN A 131 -7.96 8.44 16.33
C ASN A 131 -8.36 7.90 14.95
N PRO A 132 -9.65 8.03 14.58
CA PRO A 132 -10.08 7.71 13.23
C PRO A 132 -9.62 8.79 12.25
N GLU A 133 -8.80 8.44 11.26
CA GLU A 133 -8.41 9.32 10.17
C GLU A 133 -9.37 9.15 8.99
N ILE A 134 -10.19 10.15 8.72
CA ILE A 134 -11.11 10.15 7.59
C ILE A 134 -10.36 10.66 6.35
N ARG A 135 -10.14 9.78 5.37
CA ARG A 135 -9.57 10.17 4.08
C ARG A 135 -10.70 10.32 3.06
N ALA A 136 -10.88 11.55 2.56
CA ALA A 136 -11.82 11.78 1.48
C ALA A 136 -11.30 11.12 0.19
N ARG A 137 -12.05 10.18 -0.37
CA ARG A 137 -11.77 9.56 -1.67
C ARG A 137 -12.89 9.98 -2.63
N GLY A 138 -12.61 10.92 -3.55
CA GLY A 138 -13.46 11.27 -4.69
C GLY A 138 -14.96 11.48 -4.42
N LYS A 139 -15.77 11.54 -5.46
CA LYS A 139 -17.23 11.72 -5.35
C LYS A 139 -17.88 10.47 -4.70
N GLY A 140 -18.11 10.52 -3.39
CA GLY A 140 -18.99 9.59 -2.67
C GLY A 140 -18.34 8.49 -1.85
N GLY A 141 -17.02 8.33 -1.83
CA GLY A 141 -16.34 7.32 -1.03
C GLY A 141 -15.43 7.92 0.05
N HIS A 142 -15.68 7.59 1.31
CA HIS A 142 -14.76 7.87 2.41
C HIS A 142 -14.12 6.55 2.86
N SER A 143 -12.79 6.44 2.78
CA SER A 143 -12.06 5.40 3.50
C SER A 143 -11.65 5.97 4.86
N ILE A 144 -11.79 5.16 5.91
CA ILE A 144 -11.37 5.49 7.26
C ILE A 144 -10.15 4.64 7.56
N GLY A 145 -9.01 5.29 7.82
CA GLY A 145 -7.90 4.69 8.54
C GLY A 145 -8.07 5.00 10.01
N ALA A 146 -7.53 4.20 10.89
CA ALA A 146 -7.50 4.49 12.31
C ALA A 146 -6.11 4.21 12.87
N PHE A 147 -5.74 5.02 13.86
CA PHE A 147 -4.59 4.78 14.70
C PHE A 147 -5.10 4.52 16.11
N MET A 148 -4.53 3.52 16.75
CA MET A 148 -4.78 3.22 18.15
C MET A 148 -3.45 3.34 18.89
N ASP A 149 -3.34 4.31 19.78
CA ASP A 149 -2.21 4.38 20.70
C ASP A 149 -2.48 3.41 21.84
N VAL A 150 -1.58 2.48 22.04
CA VAL A 150 -1.72 1.42 23.04
C VAL A 150 -0.58 1.43 24.04
N ARG A 151 -0.86 0.88 25.19
CA ARG A 151 0.14 0.58 26.22
C ARG A 151 0.09 -0.91 26.52
N TYR A 152 1.22 -1.57 26.38
CA TYR A 152 1.38 -2.98 26.76
C TYR A 152 1.52 -3.16 28.29
N ALA A 153 1.39 -4.39 28.75
CA ALA A 153 1.53 -4.74 30.16
C ALA A 153 2.91 -4.40 30.75
N ASP A 154 3.95 -4.41 29.93
CA ASP A 154 5.32 -4.00 30.29
C ASP A 154 5.53 -2.47 30.34
N GLY A 155 4.48 -1.69 30.08
CA GLY A 155 4.51 -0.23 30.07
C GLY A 155 4.95 0.40 28.76
N VAL A 156 5.41 -0.39 27.79
CA VAL A 156 5.79 0.09 26.45
C VAL A 156 4.57 0.67 25.74
N ARG A 157 4.77 1.82 25.10
CA ARG A 157 3.74 2.46 24.26
C ARG A 157 4.03 2.20 22.80
N ASP A 158 2.99 1.92 22.05
CA ASP A 158 3.08 1.68 20.60
C ASP A 158 1.88 2.33 19.90
N ARG A 159 2.02 2.56 18.61
CA ARG A 159 0.95 3.04 17.74
C ARG A 159 0.62 2.00 16.71
N ILE A 160 -0.57 1.46 16.82
CA ILE A 160 -1.10 0.47 15.90
C ILE A 160 -1.85 1.21 14.79
N GLN A 161 -1.46 0.96 13.55
CA GLN A 161 -2.16 1.48 12.39
C GLN A 161 -3.05 0.40 11.80
N PHE A 162 -4.34 0.69 11.71
CA PHE A 162 -5.28 -0.17 10.99
C PHE A 162 -5.28 0.17 9.51
N TYR A 163 -5.48 -0.83 8.69
CA TYR A 163 -5.53 -0.65 7.25
C TYR A 163 -6.77 0.18 6.87
N PRO A 164 -6.63 1.20 5.99
CA PRO A 164 -7.77 2.02 5.57
C PRO A 164 -8.84 1.17 4.90
N ALA A 165 -10.08 1.27 5.36
CA ALA A 165 -11.22 0.50 4.85
C ALA A 165 -12.44 1.40 4.65
N PRO A 166 -13.46 0.97 3.87
CA PRO A 166 -14.71 1.68 3.74
C PRO A 166 -15.38 1.93 5.09
N ARG A 167 -16.09 3.06 5.22
CA ARG A 167 -16.77 3.44 6.48
C ARG A 167 -17.67 2.33 7.03
N GLY A 168 -18.37 1.60 6.15
CA GLY A 168 -19.23 0.49 6.55
C GLY A 168 -18.47 -0.66 7.22
N ALA A 169 -17.22 -0.91 6.84
CA ALA A 169 -16.38 -1.94 7.45
C ALA A 169 -15.91 -1.58 8.87
N TRP A 170 -15.92 -0.30 9.23
CA TRP A 170 -15.60 0.19 10.58
C TRP A 170 -16.81 0.19 11.49
N GLY A 171 -18.01 0.41 10.96
CA GLY A 171 -19.25 0.48 11.74
C GLY A 171 -19.78 -0.88 12.19
N THR A 172 -19.19 -1.99 11.75
CA THR A 172 -19.63 -3.35 12.04
C THR A 172 -18.45 -4.26 12.40
N GLY A 173 -18.71 -5.29 13.18
CA GLY A 173 -17.70 -6.32 13.50
C GLY A 173 -16.51 -5.78 14.28
N LYS A 174 -15.32 -6.23 13.92
CA LYS A 174 -14.05 -5.96 14.64
C LYS A 174 -13.65 -4.47 14.70
N GLY A 175 -14.05 -3.65 13.73
CA GLY A 175 -13.79 -2.21 13.75
C GLY A 175 -14.53 -1.51 14.88
N ALA A 176 -15.83 -1.80 15.02
CA ALA A 176 -16.65 -1.30 16.14
C ALA A 176 -16.18 -1.85 17.48
N GLU A 177 -15.70 -3.10 17.51
CA GLU A 177 -15.13 -3.71 18.72
C GLU A 177 -13.84 -3.00 19.16
N ALA A 178 -12.92 -2.69 18.22
CA ALA A 178 -11.70 -1.94 18.50
C ALA A 178 -12.01 -0.57 19.11
N GLU A 179 -12.97 0.15 18.54
CA GLU A 179 -13.41 1.44 19.04
C GLU A 179 -14.01 1.30 20.44
N ARG A 180 -14.92 0.34 20.64
CA ARG A 180 -15.54 0.07 21.95
C ARG A 180 -14.51 -0.28 23.03
N LEU A 181 -13.54 -1.16 22.72
CA LEU A 181 -12.46 -1.53 23.64
C LEU A 181 -11.62 -0.33 24.03
N CYS A 182 -11.34 0.56 23.08
CA CYS A 182 -10.60 1.77 23.37
C CYS A 182 -11.39 2.74 24.28
N TRP A 183 -12.67 2.94 24.03
CA TRP A 183 -13.53 3.79 24.86
C TRP A 183 -13.75 3.23 26.26
N SER A 184 -13.80 1.92 26.42
CA SER A 184 -13.97 1.28 27.73
C SER A 184 -12.72 1.33 28.60
N GLY A 185 -11.54 1.51 28.00
CA GLY A 185 -10.25 1.38 28.70
C GLY A 185 -9.97 -0.04 29.22
N ALA A 186 -10.78 -1.02 28.83
CA ALA A 186 -10.60 -2.40 29.23
C ALA A 186 -9.35 -3.00 28.54
N PRO A 187 -8.61 -3.89 29.23
CA PRO A 187 -7.52 -4.61 28.59
C PRO A 187 -8.08 -5.60 27.56
N PHE A 188 -7.33 -5.79 26.48
CA PHE A 188 -7.69 -6.70 25.40
C PHE A 188 -6.47 -7.48 24.90
N THR A 189 -6.69 -8.52 24.12
CA THR A 189 -5.67 -9.29 23.43
C THR A 189 -5.61 -8.82 21.97
N LEU A 190 -4.38 -8.61 21.49
CA LEU A 190 -4.09 -8.20 20.13
C LEU A 190 -3.29 -9.29 19.43
N TRP A 191 -3.70 -9.66 18.21
CA TRP A 191 -2.93 -10.48 17.29
C TRP A 191 -2.53 -9.65 16.09
N ARG A 192 -1.26 -9.67 15.75
CA ARG A 192 -0.73 -8.95 14.57
C ARG A 192 0.33 -9.76 13.83
N TRP A 193 0.53 -9.47 12.58
CA TRP A 193 1.68 -9.95 11.83
C TRP A 193 2.91 -9.12 12.21
N PRO A 194 4.02 -9.77 12.65
CA PRO A 194 5.12 -9.07 13.31
C PRO A 194 5.91 -8.13 12.40
N ARG A 195 5.97 -8.40 11.07
CA ARG A 195 6.77 -7.63 10.12
C ARG A 195 5.98 -6.55 9.39
N THR A 196 4.77 -6.87 8.96
CA THR A 196 3.88 -5.90 8.30
C THR A 196 3.14 -5.02 9.32
N GLY A 197 3.01 -5.47 10.56
CA GLY A 197 2.24 -4.80 11.59
C GLY A 197 0.73 -4.83 11.36
N VAL A 198 0.25 -5.58 10.36
CA VAL A 198 -1.19 -5.70 10.07
C VAL A 198 -1.87 -6.40 11.24
N VAL A 199 -2.98 -5.84 11.71
CA VAL A 199 -3.78 -6.44 12.77
C VAL A 199 -4.55 -7.63 12.23
N ALA A 200 -4.33 -8.79 12.83
CA ALA A 200 -5.03 -10.01 12.48
C ALA A 200 -6.37 -10.09 13.21
N ASP A 201 -6.35 -9.89 14.52
CA ASP A 201 -7.54 -9.95 15.37
C ASP A 201 -7.35 -9.14 16.65
N ILE A 202 -8.48 -8.82 17.29
CA ILE A 202 -8.58 -8.24 18.63
C ILE A 202 -9.71 -8.94 19.38
N ALA A 203 -9.54 -9.19 20.68
CA ALA A 203 -10.59 -9.75 21.53
C ALA A 203 -10.51 -9.16 22.94
N SER A 204 -11.66 -9.05 23.59
CA SER A 204 -11.72 -8.67 25.00
C SER A 204 -11.05 -9.75 25.87
N SER A 205 -10.34 -9.35 26.92
CA SER A 205 -9.59 -10.27 27.81
C SER A 205 -10.48 -11.25 28.62
N GLY A 206 -11.70 -11.53 28.20
CA GLY A 206 -12.64 -12.41 28.88
C GLY A 206 -13.38 -13.39 27.97
N GLU A 207 -13.06 -13.42 26.68
CA GLU A 207 -13.70 -14.29 25.68
C GLU A 207 -12.72 -15.39 25.19
N GLU A 208 -12.18 -16.18 26.11
CA GLU A 208 -11.55 -17.47 25.80
C GLU A 208 -12.50 -18.63 26.02
#